data_c9c787f23987408ad011e1e8926c59c2
#
_entry.id   c9c787f23987408ad011e1e8926c59c2
#
_cell.length_a   1.000
_cell.length_b   1.000
_cell.length_c   1.000
_cell.angle_alpha   90.00
_cell.angle_beta   90.00
_cell.angle_gamma   90.00
#
_symmetry.space_group_name_H-M   'P 1'
#
loop_
_entity.id
_entity.type
_entity.pdbx_description
1 polymer ?
#
loop_
_entity_poly.entity_id
_entity_poly.type
_entity_poly.pdbx_seq_one_letter_code
_entity_poly.pdbx_strand_id
1 'polypeptide(L)'
;MRCKNCDHALWNQPVPPEGTERKCSECGAPYALAEFEFARGKVKFCCLQCDKAYYGTSLSGHLEPAEFDCVGCGTHLTMERCVVRAHDMEREFEAMQKRGLPWLEPTGLGWPRRWWLTANLSVSLRAGVAQQLVRSPQPLRAAGFVLVNASMTYAAAVLANGLLELLFGNSGGNSPLLRGVDVYQAMLAVATLAGAVAATAMFVAIPAALCAGLTRKGEPLGFARGYEIAAYSTGALLLTFIPCCGVLAVPLLWSSQTIGNFVAYFEGERLVTRILAGVLSALGFILAAVGFFWFIR
;
A
#
# COMPACT_ATOMS: atom_id res chain seq x y z
N MET A 1 22.85 13.59 4.22
CA MET A 1 23.43 14.42 5.29
C MET A 1 23.27 13.68 6.61
N ARG A 2 24.39 13.39 7.32
CA ARG A 2 24.38 12.65 8.59
C ARG A 2 25.27 13.34 9.62
N CYS A 3 24.89 13.30 10.88
CA CYS A 3 25.66 13.85 11.98
C CYS A 3 27.03 13.15 12.09
N LYS A 4 28.11 13.93 12.13
CA LYS A 4 29.48 13.39 12.23
C LYS A 4 29.74 12.70 13.59
N ASN A 5 28.93 13.03 14.61
CA ASN A 5 29.10 12.50 15.96
C ASN A 5 28.27 11.24 16.24
N CYS A 6 27.01 11.15 15.77
CA CYS A 6 26.10 10.06 16.13
C CYS A 6 25.43 9.38 14.91
N ASP A 7 25.83 9.74 13.68
CA ASP A 7 25.32 9.23 12.40
C ASP A 7 23.79 9.46 12.20
N HIS A 8 23.13 10.26 13.06
CA HIS A 8 21.74 10.62 12.89
C HIS A 8 21.49 11.38 11.59
N ALA A 9 20.37 11.13 10.93
CA ALA A 9 20.00 11.82 9.69
C ALA A 9 19.57 13.28 9.98
N LEU A 10 20.28 14.23 9.38
CA LEU A 10 20.06 15.67 9.59
C LEU A 10 19.12 16.31 8.54
N TRP A 11 18.32 15.50 7.83
CA TRP A 11 17.34 15.99 6.89
C TRP A 11 16.09 16.51 7.60
N ASN A 12 15.49 17.57 7.05
CA ASN A 12 14.23 18.13 7.53
C ASN A 12 14.29 18.63 9.00
N GLN A 13 15.47 19.01 9.45
CA GLN A 13 15.64 19.58 10.79
C GLN A 13 15.08 21.01 10.85
N PRO A 14 14.47 21.40 11.98
CA PRO A 14 14.02 22.77 12.16
C PRO A 14 15.21 23.75 12.07
N VAL A 15 14.96 24.88 11.48
CA VAL A 15 15.98 25.94 11.40
C VAL A 15 15.98 26.71 12.74
N PRO A 16 17.14 26.87 13.38
CA PRO A 16 17.22 27.59 14.63
C PRO A 16 16.97 29.09 14.43
N PRO A 17 16.65 29.83 15.52
CA PRO A 17 16.55 31.29 15.50
C PRO A 17 17.83 31.95 14.97
N GLU A 18 17.70 33.19 14.50
CA GLU A 18 18.83 33.99 14.01
C GLU A 18 19.97 34.07 15.07
N GLY A 19 21.20 33.89 14.61
CA GLY A 19 22.37 33.95 15.49
C GLY A 19 22.66 32.68 16.30
N THR A 20 21.86 31.61 16.13
CA THR A 20 22.10 30.32 16.79
C THR A 20 22.59 29.28 15.81
N GLU A 21 23.56 28.46 16.23
CA GLU A 21 24.08 27.35 15.44
C GLU A 21 23.05 26.21 15.33
N ARG A 22 23.07 25.51 14.20
CA ARG A 22 22.32 24.26 14.05
C ARG A 22 22.89 23.19 14.96
N LYS A 23 22.00 22.42 15.60
CA LYS A 23 22.38 21.31 16.48
C LYS A 23 21.66 20.03 16.04
N CYS A 24 22.37 18.91 16.13
CA CYS A 24 21.78 17.60 15.95
C CYS A 24 20.70 17.35 17.01
N SER A 25 19.51 16.93 16.58
CA SER A 25 18.37 16.65 17.47
C SER A 25 18.63 15.50 18.46
N GLU A 26 19.56 14.59 18.13
CA GLU A 26 19.84 13.42 18.95
C GLU A 26 20.98 13.66 19.96
N CYS A 27 22.13 14.18 19.48
CA CYS A 27 23.33 14.29 20.33
C CYS A 27 23.71 15.74 20.70
N GLY A 28 22.97 16.73 20.18
CA GLY A 28 23.24 18.15 20.45
C GLY A 28 24.49 18.71 19.78
N ALA A 29 25.27 17.93 19.03
CA ALA A 29 26.48 18.40 18.37
C ALA A 29 26.15 19.49 17.35
N PRO A 30 26.88 20.63 17.33
CA PRO A 30 26.68 21.70 16.35
C PRO A 30 27.14 21.24 14.96
N TYR A 31 26.52 21.78 13.92
CA TYR A 31 26.90 21.57 12.53
C TYR A 31 26.49 22.76 11.66
N ALA A 32 27.25 22.97 10.57
CA ALA A 32 26.91 23.95 9.53
C ALA A 32 26.60 23.21 8.21
N LEU A 33 25.66 23.74 7.42
CA LEU A 33 25.32 23.14 6.12
C LEU A 33 26.51 23.23 5.13
N ALA A 34 27.31 24.25 5.27
CA ALA A 34 28.54 24.44 4.47
C ALA A 34 29.59 23.33 4.64
N GLU A 35 29.49 22.54 5.71
CA GLU A 35 30.40 21.41 5.96
C GLU A 35 30.05 20.13 5.19
N PHE A 36 28.90 20.12 4.49
CA PHE A 36 28.42 18.97 3.73
C PHE A 36 28.50 19.26 2.23
N GLU A 37 28.98 18.31 1.48
CA GLU A 37 28.91 18.32 0.03
C GLU A 37 27.63 17.62 -0.42
N PHE A 38 26.93 18.22 -1.37
CA PHE A 38 25.70 17.68 -1.94
C PHE A 38 25.88 17.44 -3.43
N ALA A 39 25.32 16.34 -3.92
CA ALA A 39 25.24 16.16 -5.37
C ALA A 39 24.29 17.20 -5.97
N ARG A 40 24.66 17.83 -7.09
CA ARG A 40 23.84 18.84 -7.78
C ARG A 40 22.43 18.34 -8.04
N GLY A 41 21.42 19.14 -7.71
CA GLY A 41 20.02 18.83 -7.90
C GLY A 41 19.46 17.70 -7.03
N LYS A 42 20.27 17.17 -6.11
CA LYS A 42 19.85 16.10 -5.18
C LYS A 42 19.35 16.61 -3.83
N VAL A 43 19.46 17.91 -3.59
CA VAL A 43 19.05 18.55 -2.34
C VAL A 43 18.15 19.75 -2.65
N LYS A 44 17.06 19.85 -1.89
CA LYS A 44 16.15 20.99 -1.87
C LYS A 44 16.42 21.84 -0.64
N PHE A 45 16.60 23.13 -0.84
CA PHE A 45 16.64 24.14 0.21
C PHE A 45 15.28 24.83 0.24
N CYS A 46 14.48 24.57 1.25
CA CYS A 46 13.10 25.06 1.31
C CYS A 46 13.00 26.32 2.19
N CYS A 47 12.30 27.32 1.68
CA CYS A 47 11.99 28.53 2.42
C CYS A 47 11.13 28.23 3.65
N LEU A 48 11.50 28.77 4.83
CA LEU A 48 10.75 28.58 6.07
C LEU A 48 9.31 29.16 6.01
N GLN A 49 9.12 30.26 5.28
CA GLN A 49 7.87 31.00 5.27
C GLN A 49 6.84 30.40 4.30
N CYS A 50 7.24 29.97 3.10
CA CYS A 50 6.33 29.54 2.04
C CYS A 50 6.64 28.15 1.46
N ASP A 51 7.62 27.44 2.01
CA ASP A 51 8.07 26.11 1.63
C ASP A 51 8.54 26.00 0.17
N LYS A 52 8.80 27.13 -0.53
CA LYS A 52 9.31 27.12 -1.89
C LYS A 52 10.71 26.50 -1.91
N ALA A 53 10.89 25.51 -2.80
CA ALA A 53 12.14 24.77 -2.94
C ALA A 53 13.10 25.44 -3.93
N TYR A 54 14.37 25.47 -3.57
CA TYR A 54 15.52 25.91 -4.37
C TYR A 54 16.53 24.77 -4.45
N TYR A 55 17.29 24.72 -5.53
CA TYR A 55 18.27 23.65 -5.75
C TYR A 55 19.68 24.23 -5.77
N GLY A 56 20.60 23.53 -5.14
CA GLY A 56 22.00 23.92 -5.18
C GLY A 56 22.58 23.82 -6.58
N THR A 57 23.14 24.91 -7.06
CA THR A 57 23.73 25.06 -8.42
C THR A 57 25.24 25.03 -8.40
N SER A 58 25.88 25.26 -7.24
CA SER A 58 27.34 25.19 -7.10
C SER A 58 27.91 23.80 -7.35
N LEU A 59 29.24 23.68 -7.50
CA LEU A 59 29.92 22.39 -7.64
C LEU A 59 29.77 21.52 -6.40
N SER A 60 29.71 22.13 -5.21
CA SER A 60 29.45 21.48 -3.92
C SER A 60 27.96 21.22 -3.65
N GLY A 61 27.07 21.53 -4.61
CA GLY A 61 25.61 21.40 -4.45
C GLY A 61 24.98 22.42 -3.50
N HIS A 62 25.68 23.52 -3.20
CA HIS A 62 25.18 24.64 -2.40
C HIS A 62 24.38 25.64 -3.25
N LEU A 63 23.63 26.53 -2.59
CA LEU A 63 22.92 27.61 -3.25
C LEU A 63 23.89 28.65 -3.84
N GLU A 64 23.64 29.04 -5.06
CA GLU A 64 24.29 30.17 -5.73
C GLU A 64 23.22 31.05 -6.39
N PRO A 65 23.12 32.35 -5.98
CA PRO A 65 23.89 33.03 -4.94
C PRO A 65 23.60 32.47 -3.53
N ALA A 66 24.59 32.63 -2.61
CA ALA A 66 24.47 32.14 -1.24
C ALA A 66 23.36 32.83 -0.44
N GLU A 67 23.01 34.05 -0.84
CA GLU A 67 21.99 34.91 -0.24
C GLU A 67 21.10 35.49 -1.34
N PHE A 68 19.78 35.42 -1.17
CA PHE A 68 18.78 35.95 -2.10
C PHE A 68 17.43 36.09 -1.43
N ASP A 69 16.54 36.84 -2.05
CA ASP A 69 15.16 36.96 -1.58
C ASP A 69 14.28 35.89 -2.21
N CYS A 70 13.45 35.24 -1.38
CA CYS A 70 12.55 34.20 -1.83
C CYS A 70 11.56 34.72 -2.87
N VAL A 71 11.59 34.17 -4.08
CA VAL A 71 10.66 34.59 -5.15
C VAL A 71 9.19 34.29 -4.86
N GLY A 72 8.89 33.50 -3.82
CA GLY A 72 7.51 33.18 -3.41
C GLY A 72 6.92 34.13 -2.37
N CYS A 73 7.73 34.58 -1.40
CA CYS A 73 7.25 35.39 -0.27
C CYS A 73 8.13 36.62 0.05
N GLY A 74 9.22 36.87 -0.68
CA GLY A 74 10.12 37.99 -0.46
C GLY A 74 11.02 37.88 0.78
N THR A 75 10.96 36.79 1.53
CA THR A 75 11.81 36.60 2.71
C THR A 75 13.28 36.45 2.29
N HIS A 76 14.17 37.15 2.96
CA HIS A 76 15.61 37.00 2.75
C HIS A 76 16.08 35.60 3.19
N LEU A 77 16.73 34.88 2.29
CA LEU A 77 17.18 33.52 2.48
C LEU A 77 18.70 33.44 2.41
N THR A 78 19.27 32.74 3.37
CA THR A 78 20.63 32.20 3.31
C THR A 78 20.53 30.66 3.34
N MET A 79 21.54 29.95 2.86
CA MET A 79 21.56 28.50 2.90
C MET A 79 21.32 27.95 4.31
N GLU A 80 21.89 28.58 5.33
CA GLU A 80 21.72 28.19 6.74
C GLU A 80 20.30 28.46 7.27
N ARG A 81 19.51 29.26 6.61
CA ARG A 81 18.10 29.57 6.99
C ARG A 81 17.07 28.78 6.16
N CYS A 82 17.52 27.79 5.41
CA CYS A 82 16.64 26.93 4.65
C CYS A 82 16.44 25.58 5.34
N VAL A 83 15.25 25.01 5.26
CA VAL A 83 15.04 23.60 5.59
C VAL A 83 15.63 22.74 4.48
N VAL A 84 16.56 21.86 4.82
CA VAL A 84 17.25 21.00 3.84
C VAL A 84 16.52 19.67 3.71
N ARG A 85 16.10 19.34 2.48
CA ARG A 85 15.42 18.08 2.16
C ARG A 85 16.15 17.36 1.03
N ALA A 86 16.25 16.05 1.13
CA ALA A 86 16.78 15.26 0.02
C ALA A 86 15.83 15.33 -1.18
N HIS A 87 16.38 15.61 -2.36
CA HIS A 87 15.62 15.62 -3.63
C HIS A 87 15.67 14.26 -4.35
N ASP A 88 16.05 13.21 -3.70
CA ASP A 88 16.01 11.90 -4.31
C ASP A 88 14.56 11.53 -4.62
N MET A 89 14.22 11.49 -5.91
CA MET A 89 12.91 10.98 -6.36
C MET A 89 12.65 9.57 -5.80
N GLU A 90 13.67 8.76 -5.62
CA GLU A 90 13.58 7.47 -4.95
C GLU A 90 13.20 7.60 -3.47
N ARG A 91 13.75 8.59 -2.75
CA ARG A 91 13.41 8.84 -1.34
C ARG A 91 12.10 9.61 -1.14
N GLU A 92 11.71 10.47 -2.07
CA GLU A 92 10.33 11.01 -2.10
C GLU A 92 9.33 9.88 -2.40
N PHE A 93 9.69 8.96 -3.28
CA PHE A 93 8.91 7.75 -3.53
C PHE A 93 8.92 6.82 -2.32
N GLU A 94 10.06 6.64 -1.64
CA GLU A 94 10.14 5.93 -0.36
C GLU A 94 9.38 6.65 0.78
N ALA A 95 9.38 7.98 0.82
CA ALA A 95 8.59 8.74 1.78
C ALA A 95 7.10 8.72 1.44
N MET A 96 6.73 8.65 0.16
CA MET A 96 5.37 8.34 -0.27
C MET A 96 5.00 6.87 -0.02
N GLN A 97 5.94 5.94 -0.16
CA GLN A 97 5.77 4.53 0.19
C GLN A 97 5.72 4.29 1.71
N LYS A 98 6.36 5.13 2.53
CA LYS A 98 6.21 5.13 3.99
C LYS A 98 4.88 5.72 4.47
N ARG A 99 4.06 6.28 3.59
CA ARG A 99 2.65 6.49 3.88
C ARG A 99 2.01 5.11 3.90
N GLY A 100 1.56 4.68 5.07
CA GLY A 100 0.86 3.42 5.23
C GLY A 100 -0.30 3.31 4.24
N LEU A 101 -0.82 2.11 4.06
CA LEU A 101 -1.95 1.88 3.14
C LEU A 101 -3.07 2.90 3.42
N PRO A 102 -3.63 3.55 2.40
CA PRO A 102 -4.70 4.55 2.58
C PRO A 102 -5.89 4.03 3.40
N TRP A 103 -6.15 2.72 3.35
CA TRP A 103 -7.18 2.07 4.16
C TRP A 103 -6.86 2.10 5.66
N LEU A 104 -5.59 2.01 6.02
CA LEU A 104 -5.14 1.98 7.42
C LEU A 104 -4.95 3.38 8.02
N GLU A 105 -4.76 4.40 7.19
CA GLU A 105 -4.51 5.76 7.67
C GLU A 105 -5.81 6.56 7.81
N PRO A 106 -6.00 7.25 8.96
CA PRO A 106 -7.06 8.25 9.11
C PRO A 106 -6.67 9.53 8.37
N THR A 107 -6.48 9.44 7.05
CA THR A 107 -6.37 10.62 6.20
C THR A 107 -7.77 11.21 6.09
N GLY A 108 -7.96 12.51 6.04
CA GLY A 108 -9.27 13.17 5.90
C GLY A 108 -10.10 12.72 4.68
N LEU A 109 -9.72 11.62 4.04
CA LEU A 109 -10.40 10.97 2.93
C LEU A 109 -11.53 10.08 3.44
N GLY A 110 -12.70 10.17 2.83
CA GLY A 110 -13.82 9.25 3.08
C GLY A 110 -13.43 7.79 2.82
N TRP A 111 -14.10 6.85 3.49
CA TRP A 111 -13.81 5.42 3.40
C TRP A 111 -13.85 4.85 1.95
N PRO A 112 -14.75 5.28 1.03
CA PRO A 112 -14.78 4.75 -0.33
C PRO A 112 -13.49 5.09 -1.10
N ARG A 113 -12.98 6.32 -0.93
CA ARG A 113 -11.75 6.77 -1.58
C ARG A 113 -10.52 6.05 -1.03
N ARG A 114 -10.47 5.82 0.28
CA ARG A 114 -9.39 5.02 0.91
C ARG A 114 -9.40 3.59 0.40
N TRP A 115 -10.58 2.97 0.34
CA TRP A 115 -10.76 1.64 -0.21
C TRP A 115 -10.27 1.57 -1.66
N TRP A 116 -10.74 2.49 -2.53
CA TRP A 116 -10.37 2.53 -3.94
C TRP A 116 -8.86 2.68 -4.16
N LEU A 117 -8.20 3.60 -3.43
CA LEU A 117 -6.75 3.80 -3.52
C LEU A 117 -5.97 2.55 -3.09
N THR A 118 -6.42 1.88 -2.01
CA THR A 118 -5.77 0.64 -1.55
C THR A 118 -5.98 -0.50 -2.54
N ALA A 119 -7.17 -0.63 -3.11
CA ALA A 119 -7.49 -1.63 -4.11
C ALA A 119 -6.68 -1.44 -5.40
N ASN A 120 -6.53 -0.20 -5.87
CA ASN A 120 -5.66 0.11 -7.01
C ASN A 120 -4.18 -0.24 -6.77
N LEU A 121 -3.67 0.00 -5.56
CA LEU A 121 -2.32 -0.44 -5.19
C LEU A 121 -2.17 -1.96 -5.24
N SER A 122 -3.22 -2.69 -4.87
CA SER A 122 -3.25 -4.15 -4.94
C SER A 122 -3.27 -4.68 -6.38
N VAL A 123 -3.92 -3.97 -7.29
CA VAL A 123 -3.99 -4.35 -8.71
C VAL A 123 -2.72 -3.97 -9.46
N SER A 124 -2.02 -2.93 -9.02
CA SER A 124 -0.74 -2.56 -9.63
C SER A 124 0.25 -3.72 -9.43
N LEU A 125 0.84 -4.22 -10.53
CA LEU A 125 1.81 -5.32 -10.55
C LEU A 125 3.09 -5.05 -9.73
N ARG A 126 3.17 -3.92 -9.08
CA ARG A 126 4.23 -3.54 -8.14
C ARG A 126 3.81 -3.99 -6.75
N ALA A 127 4.64 -4.75 -6.07
CA ALA A 127 4.46 -5.25 -4.70
C ALA A 127 4.32 -4.13 -3.62
N GLY A 128 3.58 -3.05 -3.95
CA GLY A 128 3.46 -1.84 -3.16
C GLY A 128 2.75 -2.05 -1.82
N VAL A 129 1.88 -3.06 -1.72
CA VAL A 129 1.16 -3.36 -0.48
C VAL A 129 2.11 -3.79 0.63
N ALA A 130 3.01 -4.74 0.35
CA ALA A 130 3.91 -5.30 1.35
C ALA A 130 4.90 -4.26 1.91
N GLN A 131 5.33 -3.32 1.08
CA GLN A 131 6.26 -2.25 1.46
C GLN A 131 5.61 -1.18 2.34
N GLN A 132 4.30 -1.02 2.28
CA GLN A 132 3.53 -0.03 3.05
C GLN A 132 3.05 -0.57 4.41
N LEU A 133 3.22 -1.85 4.72
CA LEU A 133 2.86 -2.48 5.99
C LEU A 133 3.94 -2.26 7.06
N VAL A 134 4.22 -1.01 7.39
CA VAL A 134 5.28 -0.63 8.36
C VAL A 134 4.79 -0.65 9.81
N ARG A 135 3.49 -0.44 10.04
CA ARG A 135 2.89 -0.36 11.39
C ARG A 135 2.59 -1.74 11.99
N SER A 136 2.25 -1.76 13.28
CA SER A 136 1.73 -2.96 13.95
C SER A 136 0.53 -3.54 13.18
N PRO A 137 0.39 -4.88 13.11
CA PRO A 137 -0.71 -5.53 12.39
C PRO A 137 -2.09 -5.11 12.90
N GLN A 138 -3.02 -4.85 11.97
CA GLN A 138 -4.41 -4.48 12.24
C GLN A 138 -5.38 -5.45 11.53
N PRO A 139 -5.46 -6.72 11.96
CA PRO A 139 -6.18 -7.78 11.24
C PRO A 139 -7.68 -7.49 11.09
N LEU A 140 -8.30 -6.79 12.04
CA LEU A 140 -9.73 -6.41 11.94
C LEU A 140 -9.98 -5.43 10.78
N ARG A 141 -9.09 -4.48 10.56
CA ARG A 141 -9.20 -3.57 9.41
C ARG A 141 -8.94 -4.30 8.09
N ALA A 142 -8.01 -5.23 8.08
CA ALA A 142 -7.76 -6.09 6.93
C ALA A 142 -8.99 -6.98 6.62
N ALA A 143 -9.64 -7.54 7.64
CA ALA A 143 -10.89 -8.29 7.48
C ALA A 143 -12.01 -7.42 6.90
N GLY A 144 -12.14 -6.16 7.35
CA GLY A 144 -13.09 -5.20 6.77
C GLY A 144 -12.82 -4.95 5.28
N PHE A 145 -11.56 -4.87 4.86
CA PHE A 145 -11.19 -4.73 3.45
C PHE A 145 -11.58 -5.97 2.62
N VAL A 146 -11.33 -7.17 3.15
CA VAL A 146 -11.77 -8.45 2.54
C VAL A 146 -13.28 -8.48 2.39
N LEU A 147 -14.03 -8.11 3.44
CA LEU A 147 -15.49 -8.09 3.42
C LEU A 147 -16.02 -7.16 2.30
N VAL A 148 -15.49 -5.95 2.21
CA VAL A 148 -15.89 -5.00 1.16
C VAL A 148 -15.60 -5.57 -0.23
N ASN A 149 -14.39 -6.11 -0.48
CA ASN A 149 -14.03 -6.68 -1.77
C ASN A 149 -14.89 -7.90 -2.13
N ALA A 150 -15.11 -8.83 -1.20
CA ALA A 150 -15.96 -10.00 -1.44
C ALA A 150 -17.41 -9.59 -1.74
N SER A 151 -17.97 -8.63 -1.00
CA SER A 151 -19.33 -8.12 -1.21
C SER A 151 -19.46 -7.43 -2.57
N MET A 152 -18.49 -6.61 -2.96
CA MET A 152 -18.46 -5.94 -4.27
C MET A 152 -18.35 -6.95 -5.40
N THR A 153 -17.50 -7.97 -5.26
CA THR A 153 -17.35 -9.05 -6.24
C THR A 153 -18.64 -9.83 -6.41
N TYR A 154 -19.30 -10.16 -5.30
CA TYR A 154 -20.60 -10.82 -5.32
C TYR A 154 -21.66 -9.96 -6.02
N ALA A 155 -21.77 -8.68 -5.66
CA ALA A 155 -22.71 -7.75 -6.30
C ALA A 155 -22.45 -7.64 -7.82
N ALA A 156 -21.17 -7.58 -8.24
CA ALA A 156 -20.80 -7.58 -9.67
C ALA A 156 -21.25 -8.86 -10.38
N ALA A 157 -21.07 -10.03 -9.76
CA ALA A 157 -21.50 -11.30 -10.34
C ALA A 157 -23.02 -11.37 -10.49
N VAL A 158 -23.79 -10.90 -9.50
CA VAL A 158 -25.26 -10.83 -9.55
C VAL A 158 -25.72 -9.90 -10.67
N LEU A 159 -25.11 -8.70 -10.77
CA LEU A 159 -25.44 -7.74 -11.81
C LEU A 159 -25.09 -8.28 -13.21
N ALA A 160 -23.93 -8.93 -13.37
CA ALA A 160 -23.54 -9.52 -14.65
C ALA A 160 -24.47 -10.63 -15.08
N ASN A 161 -24.88 -11.52 -14.17
CA ASN A 161 -25.85 -12.58 -14.47
C ASN A 161 -27.22 -11.99 -14.85
N GLY A 162 -27.72 -10.99 -14.08
CA GLY A 162 -28.97 -10.32 -14.41
C GLY A 162 -28.93 -9.62 -15.77
N LEU A 163 -27.80 -9.02 -16.13
CA LEU A 163 -27.62 -8.40 -17.45
C LEU A 163 -27.61 -9.45 -18.60
N LEU A 164 -26.93 -10.59 -18.36
CA LEU A 164 -26.92 -11.69 -19.33
C LEU A 164 -28.32 -12.28 -19.55
N GLU A 165 -29.12 -12.43 -18.48
CA GLU A 165 -30.52 -12.85 -18.61
C GLU A 165 -31.38 -11.85 -19.38
N LEU A 166 -31.13 -10.53 -19.17
CA LEU A 166 -31.84 -9.49 -19.94
C LEU A 166 -31.46 -9.47 -21.42
N LEU A 167 -30.18 -9.72 -21.74
CA LEU A 167 -29.67 -9.65 -23.11
C LEU A 167 -29.92 -10.94 -23.93
N PHE A 168 -29.85 -12.09 -23.27
CA PHE A 168 -29.84 -13.41 -23.94
C PHE A 168 -30.95 -14.33 -23.44
N GLY A 169 -31.62 -13.98 -22.33
CA GLY A 169 -32.76 -14.73 -21.84
C GLY A 169 -33.92 -14.66 -22.84
N ASN A 170 -34.36 -15.82 -23.29
CA ASN A 170 -35.49 -15.95 -24.22
C ASN A 170 -36.70 -15.24 -23.60
N SER A 171 -37.31 -14.32 -24.36
CA SER A 171 -38.34 -13.35 -23.97
C SER A 171 -39.70 -13.95 -23.53
N GLY A 172 -39.69 -15.07 -22.85
CA GLY A 172 -40.86 -15.71 -22.27
C GLY A 172 -41.28 -15.10 -20.91
N GLY A 173 -41.37 -13.78 -20.80
CA GLY A 173 -42.19 -13.07 -19.77
C GLY A 173 -41.95 -13.29 -18.28
N ASN A 174 -40.97 -14.10 -17.88
CA ASN A 174 -40.72 -14.53 -16.51
C ASN A 174 -39.34 -14.13 -15.98
N SER A 175 -38.80 -12.94 -16.33
CA SER A 175 -37.52 -12.50 -15.74
C SER A 175 -37.65 -12.37 -14.22
N PRO A 176 -36.80 -13.03 -13.43
CA PRO A 176 -36.83 -12.96 -11.96
C PRO A 176 -36.62 -11.55 -11.41
N LEU A 177 -36.04 -10.66 -12.21
CA LEU A 177 -35.85 -9.23 -11.84
C LEU A 177 -37.18 -8.45 -11.77
N LEU A 178 -38.24 -8.92 -12.47
CA LEU A 178 -39.58 -8.28 -12.50
C LEU A 178 -40.58 -8.94 -11.54
N ARG A 179 -40.28 -10.12 -11.00
CA ARG A 179 -40.99 -10.71 -9.87
C ARG A 179 -40.43 -10.12 -8.59
N GLY A 180 -41.28 -9.57 -7.75
CA GLY A 180 -40.87 -9.06 -6.44
C GLY A 180 -39.98 -10.08 -5.71
N VAL A 181 -38.94 -9.59 -5.03
CA VAL A 181 -37.95 -10.43 -4.33
C VAL A 181 -38.70 -11.28 -3.28
N ASP A 182 -38.87 -12.57 -3.59
CA ASP A 182 -39.45 -13.52 -2.64
C ASP A 182 -38.46 -13.72 -1.47
N VAL A 183 -38.99 -13.94 -0.27
CA VAL A 183 -38.23 -14.19 0.96
C VAL A 183 -37.18 -15.29 0.76
N TYR A 184 -37.57 -16.34 0.03
CA TYR A 184 -36.62 -17.43 -0.32
C TYR A 184 -35.43 -16.96 -1.16
N GLN A 185 -35.65 -16.11 -2.17
CA GLN A 185 -34.57 -15.54 -2.99
C GLN A 185 -33.68 -14.60 -2.18
N ALA A 186 -34.26 -13.82 -1.28
CA ALA A 186 -33.49 -12.98 -0.36
C ALA A 186 -32.62 -13.83 0.57
N MET A 187 -33.16 -14.89 1.16
CA MET A 187 -32.39 -15.83 1.99
C MET A 187 -31.26 -16.51 1.23
N LEU A 188 -31.52 -16.94 -0.02
CA LEU A 188 -30.51 -17.56 -0.88
C LEU A 188 -29.38 -16.56 -1.21
N ALA A 189 -29.72 -15.30 -1.52
CA ALA A 189 -28.74 -14.25 -1.77
C ALA A 189 -27.85 -13.96 -0.56
N VAL A 190 -28.42 -13.93 0.64
CA VAL A 190 -27.67 -13.77 1.88
C VAL A 190 -26.75 -14.97 2.13
N ALA A 191 -27.24 -16.18 1.94
CA ALA A 191 -26.46 -17.41 2.13
C ALA A 191 -25.28 -17.48 1.12
N THR A 192 -25.50 -17.13 -0.13
CA THR A 192 -24.45 -17.13 -1.17
C THR A 192 -23.43 -16.02 -0.94
N LEU A 193 -23.85 -14.83 -0.47
CA LEU A 193 -22.94 -13.78 -0.04
C LEU A 193 -22.08 -14.22 1.14
N ALA A 194 -22.70 -14.82 2.18
CA ALA A 194 -21.94 -15.35 3.32
C ALA A 194 -20.94 -16.42 2.89
N GLY A 195 -21.31 -17.31 1.98
CA GLY A 195 -20.43 -18.31 1.38
C GLY A 195 -19.26 -17.68 0.62
N ALA A 196 -19.51 -16.64 -0.17
CA ALA A 196 -18.46 -15.93 -0.91
C ALA A 196 -17.47 -15.23 0.04
N VAL A 197 -17.96 -14.61 1.11
CA VAL A 197 -17.11 -13.99 2.15
C VAL A 197 -16.29 -15.04 2.86
N ALA A 198 -16.89 -16.16 3.28
CA ALA A 198 -16.19 -17.26 3.95
C ALA A 198 -15.11 -17.88 3.06
N ALA A 199 -15.41 -18.13 1.77
CA ALA A 199 -14.44 -18.61 0.81
C ALA A 199 -13.28 -17.65 0.66
N THR A 200 -13.55 -16.34 0.46
CA THR A 200 -12.51 -15.33 0.34
C THR A 200 -11.63 -15.28 1.59
N ALA A 201 -12.23 -15.34 2.79
CA ALA A 201 -11.50 -15.38 4.05
C ALA A 201 -10.58 -16.61 4.16
N MET A 202 -11.02 -17.78 3.68
CA MET A 202 -10.22 -19.00 3.65
C MET A 202 -9.00 -18.85 2.71
N PHE A 203 -9.18 -18.30 1.51
CA PHE A 203 -8.09 -18.01 0.57
C PHE A 203 -7.07 -16.97 1.10
N VAL A 204 -7.48 -16.14 2.07
CA VAL A 204 -6.59 -15.20 2.76
C VAL A 204 -5.89 -15.87 3.94
N ALA A 205 -6.63 -16.65 4.75
CA ALA A 205 -6.14 -17.20 6.01
C ALA A 205 -5.12 -18.34 5.81
N ILE A 206 -5.32 -19.22 4.81
CA ILE A 206 -4.45 -20.37 4.62
C ILE A 206 -3.03 -19.96 4.19
N PRO A 207 -2.83 -19.11 3.17
CA PRO A 207 -1.48 -18.60 2.85
C PRO A 207 -0.85 -17.85 4.03
N ALA A 208 -1.63 -17.07 4.77
CA ALA A 208 -1.16 -16.35 5.95
C ALA A 208 -0.64 -17.31 7.03
N ALA A 209 -1.37 -18.39 7.32
CA ALA A 209 -0.98 -19.40 8.30
C ALA A 209 0.30 -20.13 7.89
N LEU A 210 0.43 -20.53 6.63
CA LEU A 210 1.62 -21.22 6.12
C LEU A 210 2.88 -20.35 6.16
N CYS A 211 2.73 -19.03 5.92
CA CYS A 211 3.85 -18.10 5.94
C CYS A 211 4.16 -17.55 7.34
N ALA A 212 3.30 -17.76 8.34
CA ALA A 212 3.42 -17.15 9.67
C ALA A 212 4.72 -17.49 10.41
N GLY A 213 5.31 -18.66 10.16
CA GLY A 213 6.58 -19.09 10.75
C GLY A 213 7.84 -18.54 10.08
N LEU A 214 7.72 -17.86 8.93
CA LEU A 214 8.87 -17.25 8.26
C LEU A 214 9.39 -16.06 9.06
N THR A 215 10.72 -15.92 9.13
CA THR A 215 11.37 -14.84 9.89
C THR A 215 11.85 -13.74 8.97
N ARG A 216 11.65 -12.49 9.40
CA ARG A 216 12.23 -11.29 8.80
C ARG A 216 13.00 -10.53 9.86
N LYS A 217 14.30 -10.27 9.64
CA LYS A 217 15.20 -9.62 10.60
C LYS A 217 15.20 -10.29 11.98
N GLY A 218 15.07 -11.63 12.01
CA GLY A 218 15.03 -12.40 13.25
C GLY A 218 13.67 -12.49 13.95
N GLU A 219 12.67 -11.76 13.50
CA GLU A 219 11.29 -11.80 14.04
C GLU A 219 10.37 -12.65 13.14
N PRO A 220 9.50 -13.49 13.72
CA PRO A 220 8.52 -14.24 12.94
C PRO A 220 7.50 -13.29 12.32
N LEU A 221 7.07 -13.58 11.09
CA LEU A 221 6.03 -12.81 10.39
C LEU A 221 4.75 -12.73 11.23
N GLY A 222 4.38 -13.82 11.89
CA GLY A 222 3.13 -13.96 12.62
C GLY A 222 1.89 -14.04 11.71
N PHE A 223 0.84 -14.69 12.20
CA PHE A 223 -0.39 -14.87 11.44
C PHE A 223 -1.05 -13.52 11.08
N ALA A 224 -1.12 -12.58 12.02
CA ALA A 224 -1.78 -11.28 11.82
C ALA A 224 -1.18 -10.48 10.67
N ARG A 225 0.15 -10.46 10.55
CA ARG A 225 0.85 -9.77 9.45
C ARG A 225 0.69 -10.54 8.13
N GLY A 226 0.79 -11.85 8.16
CA GLY A 226 0.52 -12.69 6.98
C GLY A 226 -0.90 -12.49 6.46
N TYR A 227 -1.88 -12.42 7.37
CA TYR A 227 -3.27 -12.14 7.05
C TYR A 227 -3.44 -10.76 6.37
N GLU A 228 -2.79 -9.72 6.86
CA GLU A 228 -2.83 -8.40 6.23
C GLU A 228 -2.27 -8.43 4.80
N ILE A 229 -1.12 -9.06 4.58
CA ILE A 229 -0.51 -9.18 3.24
C ILE A 229 -1.49 -9.83 2.27
N ALA A 230 -2.07 -10.96 2.65
CA ALA A 230 -3.01 -11.70 1.82
C ALA A 230 -4.34 -10.95 1.65
N ALA A 231 -4.86 -10.32 2.72
CA ALA A 231 -6.11 -9.55 2.71
C ALA A 231 -6.05 -8.36 1.75
N TYR A 232 -4.98 -7.56 1.82
CA TYR A 232 -4.86 -6.40 0.93
C TYR A 232 -4.54 -6.79 -0.52
N SER A 233 -4.11 -8.01 -0.78
CA SER A 233 -4.00 -8.55 -2.15
C SER A 233 -5.37 -8.85 -2.79
N THR A 234 -6.47 -8.91 -2.02
CA THR A 234 -7.83 -9.16 -2.53
C THR A 234 -8.35 -8.02 -3.42
N GLY A 235 -7.69 -6.86 -3.48
CA GLY A 235 -8.03 -5.81 -4.42
C GLY A 235 -8.06 -6.27 -5.89
N ALA A 236 -7.31 -7.33 -6.24
CA ALA A 236 -7.38 -7.96 -7.55
C ALA A 236 -8.78 -8.51 -7.91
N LEU A 237 -9.63 -8.80 -6.92
CA LEU A 237 -11.02 -9.21 -7.12
C LEU A 237 -11.86 -8.15 -7.86
N LEU A 238 -11.47 -6.87 -7.83
CA LEU A 238 -12.13 -5.82 -8.60
C LEU A 238 -12.10 -6.05 -10.12
N LEU A 239 -11.14 -6.82 -10.60
CA LEU A 239 -11.05 -7.17 -12.02
C LEU A 239 -12.21 -8.08 -12.49
N THR A 240 -12.99 -8.65 -11.56
CA THR A 240 -14.24 -9.36 -11.89
C THR A 240 -15.29 -8.48 -12.56
N PHE A 241 -15.19 -7.15 -12.38
CA PHE A 241 -16.05 -6.19 -13.07
C PHE A 241 -15.78 -6.12 -14.58
N ILE A 242 -14.68 -6.66 -15.08
CA ILE A 242 -14.37 -6.71 -16.51
C ILE A 242 -15.05 -7.96 -17.11
N PRO A 243 -16.08 -7.80 -17.95
CA PRO A 243 -16.76 -8.93 -18.57
C PRO A 243 -15.77 -9.74 -19.41
N CYS A 244 -16.02 -11.04 -19.52
CA CYS A 244 -15.27 -12.01 -20.34
C CYS A 244 -13.90 -12.46 -19.79
N CYS A 245 -13.12 -11.65 -19.09
CA CYS A 245 -11.80 -12.03 -18.61
C CYS A 245 -11.76 -12.37 -17.11
N GLY A 246 -12.78 -11.95 -16.35
CA GLY A 246 -12.76 -11.93 -14.89
C GLY A 246 -12.73 -13.31 -14.25
N VAL A 247 -13.52 -14.26 -14.71
CA VAL A 247 -13.74 -15.53 -14.02
C VAL A 247 -12.46 -16.40 -13.96
N LEU A 248 -11.67 -16.41 -15.05
CA LEU A 248 -10.43 -17.19 -15.11
C LEU A 248 -9.20 -16.37 -14.72
N ALA A 249 -9.15 -15.09 -15.12
CA ALA A 249 -8.00 -14.24 -14.88
C ALA A 249 -7.89 -13.79 -13.41
N VAL A 250 -9.01 -13.58 -12.73
CA VAL A 250 -9.01 -13.05 -11.34
C VAL A 250 -8.34 -14.00 -10.35
N PRO A 251 -8.62 -15.31 -10.28
CA PRO A 251 -7.91 -16.20 -9.37
C PRO A 251 -6.39 -16.23 -9.62
N LEU A 252 -5.98 -16.21 -10.90
CA LEU A 252 -4.56 -16.19 -11.28
C LEU A 252 -3.90 -14.87 -10.88
N LEU A 253 -4.54 -13.74 -11.13
CA LEU A 253 -4.02 -12.42 -10.76
C LEU A 253 -3.98 -12.26 -9.24
N TRP A 254 -5.03 -12.67 -8.53
CA TRP A 254 -5.04 -12.61 -7.06
C TRP A 254 -3.96 -13.48 -6.46
N SER A 255 -3.81 -14.73 -6.90
CA SER A 255 -2.74 -15.61 -6.41
C SER A 255 -1.36 -15.02 -6.71
N SER A 256 -1.11 -14.54 -7.93
CA SER A 256 0.17 -13.92 -8.30
C SER A 256 0.47 -12.66 -7.49
N GLN A 257 -0.53 -11.82 -7.21
CA GLN A 257 -0.39 -10.65 -6.35
C GLN A 257 -0.07 -11.02 -4.91
N THR A 258 -0.75 -12.01 -4.36
CA THR A 258 -0.49 -12.48 -3.00
C THR A 258 0.91 -13.05 -2.88
N ILE A 259 1.33 -13.91 -3.82
CA ILE A 259 2.68 -14.47 -3.87
C ILE A 259 3.71 -13.33 -3.99
N GLY A 260 3.49 -12.40 -4.93
CA GLY A 260 4.37 -11.25 -5.13
C GLY A 260 4.52 -10.38 -3.88
N ASN A 261 3.43 -10.12 -3.16
CA ASN A 261 3.46 -9.35 -1.92
C ASN A 261 4.19 -10.08 -0.78
N PHE A 262 4.02 -11.41 -0.64
CA PHE A 262 4.80 -12.18 0.34
C PHE A 262 6.29 -12.16 0.00
N VAL A 263 6.67 -12.39 -1.25
CA VAL A 263 8.07 -12.33 -1.70
C VAL A 263 8.67 -10.95 -1.45
N ALA A 264 7.94 -9.89 -1.77
CA ALA A 264 8.39 -8.52 -1.58
C ALA A 264 8.48 -8.12 -0.10
N TYR A 265 7.62 -8.64 0.76
CA TYR A 265 7.73 -8.40 2.20
C TYR A 265 9.08 -8.90 2.76
N PHE A 266 9.62 -9.98 2.20
CA PHE A 266 10.93 -10.52 2.57
C PHE A 266 12.09 -9.95 1.71
N GLU A 267 11.88 -8.85 1.01
CA GLU A 267 12.96 -8.17 0.29
C GLU A 267 14.06 -7.72 1.27
N GLY A 268 15.31 -8.05 0.93
CA GLY A 268 16.47 -7.86 1.80
C GLY A 268 16.82 -9.07 2.68
N GLU A 269 15.96 -10.09 2.76
CA GLU A 269 16.27 -11.35 3.42
C GLU A 269 16.99 -12.33 2.48
N ARG A 270 17.47 -13.47 3.04
CA ARG A 270 18.12 -14.50 2.26
C ARG A 270 17.23 -15.02 1.13
N LEU A 271 17.80 -15.33 -0.01
CA LEU A 271 17.06 -15.82 -1.18
C LEU A 271 16.15 -17.01 -0.84
N VAL A 272 16.62 -17.91 0.02
CA VAL A 272 15.85 -19.08 0.49
C VAL A 272 14.55 -18.65 1.17
N THR A 273 14.58 -17.66 2.05
CA THR A 273 13.37 -17.14 2.73
C THR A 273 12.36 -16.59 1.74
N ARG A 274 12.82 -15.86 0.72
CA ARG A 274 11.97 -15.32 -0.35
C ARG A 274 11.34 -16.43 -1.20
N ILE A 275 12.11 -17.43 -1.57
CA ILE A 275 11.61 -18.61 -2.30
C ILE A 275 10.56 -19.34 -1.46
N LEU A 276 10.86 -19.60 -0.18
CA LEU A 276 9.91 -20.25 0.73
C LEU A 276 8.61 -19.45 0.88
N ALA A 277 8.68 -18.12 1.00
CA ALA A 277 7.49 -17.27 1.05
C ALA A 277 6.63 -17.41 -0.21
N GLY A 278 7.24 -17.44 -1.38
CA GLY A 278 6.55 -17.68 -2.65
C GLY A 278 5.91 -19.07 -2.72
N VAL A 279 6.67 -20.13 -2.39
CA VAL A 279 6.19 -21.51 -2.44
C VAL A 279 5.06 -21.76 -1.43
N LEU A 280 5.22 -21.31 -0.18
CA LEU A 280 4.21 -21.53 0.87
C LEU A 280 2.92 -20.75 0.58
N SER A 281 3.01 -19.52 0.06
CA SER A 281 1.82 -18.77 -0.33
C SER A 281 1.10 -19.39 -1.53
N ALA A 282 1.82 -19.92 -2.53
CA ALA A 282 1.24 -20.65 -3.66
C ALA A 282 0.56 -21.94 -3.19
N LEU A 283 1.23 -22.74 -2.33
CA LEU A 283 0.66 -23.93 -1.72
C LEU A 283 -0.61 -23.60 -0.93
N GLY A 284 -0.64 -22.48 -0.21
CA GLY A 284 -1.81 -22.01 0.51
C GLY A 284 -3.02 -21.78 -0.41
N PHE A 285 -2.81 -21.21 -1.59
CA PHE A 285 -3.87 -21.05 -2.59
C PHE A 285 -4.37 -22.39 -3.13
N ILE A 286 -3.47 -23.34 -3.39
CA ILE A 286 -3.85 -24.68 -3.85
C ILE A 286 -4.69 -25.39 -2.78
N LEU A 287 -4.26 -25.36 -1.52
CA LEU A 287 -4.99 -25.98 -0.41
C LEU A 287 -6.36 -25.31 -0.19
N ALA A 288 -6.44 -24.00 -0.30
CA ALA A 288 -7.70 -23.26 -0.24
C ALA A 288 -8.65 -23.69 -1.37
N ALA A 289 -8.14 -23.83 -2.59
CA ALA A 289 -8.93 -24.27 -3.73
C ALA A 289 -9.44 -25.70 -3.55
N VAL A 290 -8.57 -26.65 -3.14
CA VAL A 290 -8.96 -28.03 -2.85
C VAL A 290 -10.02 -28.10 -1.76
N GLY A 291 -9.82 -27.38 -0.64
CA GLY A 291 -10.78 -27.31 0.46
C GLY A 291 -12.13 -26.73 0.01
N PHE A 292 -12.12 -25.68 -0.80
CA PHE A 292 -13.32 -25.07 -1.36
C PHE A 292 -14.10 -26.04 -2.26
N PHE A 293 -13.43 -26.75 -3.17
CA PHE A 293 -14.05 -27.74 -4.03
C PHE A 293 -14.60 -28.94 -3.24
N TRP A 294 -13.90 -29.35 -2.17
CA TRP A 294 -14.38 -30.42 -1.29
C TRP A 294 -15.63 -30.03 -0.51
N PHE A 295 -15.73 -28.76 -0.10
CA PHE A 295 -16.86 -28.22 0.66
C PHE A 295 -18.14 -28.07 -0.19
N ILE A 296 -17.98 -27.79 -1.50
CA ILE A 296 -19.13 -27.61 -2.42
C ILE A 296 -19.71 -28.97 -2.89
N ARG A 297 -18.94 -30.03 -2.74
CA ARG A 297 -19.33 -31.39 -3.16
C ARG A 297 -20.21 -32.07 -2.12
#